data_32aedcb5ea0ab9b47911c355b6c672d6
#
_entry.id   32aedcb5ea0ab9b47911c355b6c672d6
#
_cell.length_a   1.000
_cell.length_b   1.000
_cell.length_c   1.000
_cell.angle_alpha   90.00
_cell.angle_beta   90.00
_cell.angle_gamma   90.00
#
_symmetry.space_group_name_H-M   'P 1'
#
loop_
_entity.id
_entity.type
_entity.pdbx_description
1 polymer ?
#
loop_
_entity_poly.entity_id
_entity_poly.type
_entity_poly.pdbx_seq_one_letter_code
_entity_poly.pdbx_strand_id
1 'polypeptide(L)'
;MPRSMAAVDAQMLWMSAKVPNDQFLLFAFDGSPTRVPDAVDEMRRRAQSCPELGLGALDNIKWRYPRWQSGEIGADQFVTHPGARGWPDCLDAVTALAADQLDLRRMSWRAHVFPEVHGMPAAATGTVVVIQIGHALGDGKRSAALAGALLGRRGAIPPVAAQRGWLPARTVAAWRAHRQLLRDIEAGAVPPPAPPRPLLSINDSPRGNPVVRTLVVRREQLSVPTVTIGALTAISDALGGYLAGRGEDPSLLSAEVPMAGAGNGHAHNDFRNVGVGLHVAVDRAQRARLIAEELAAQRRRGEHPAMRAASAAFAATPAALLRWGTGKFDPEGRVAAVSGNTVVSSVNRGAADLSFGGASVVFTAGYPALSPMMSLTHGVHGIGEHVAVSVHADSVNVDVDDYVGRLRVAIGR
;
A
#
# COMPACT_ATOMS: atom_id res chain seq x y z
N MET A 1 10.85 -5.32 -26.83
CA MET A 1 10.18 -4.15 -27.40
C MET A 1 9.43 -3.40 -26.30
N PRO A 2 9.40 -2.05 -26.29
CA PRO A 2 8.66 -1.30 -25.28
C PRO A 2 7.18 -1.65 -25.27
N ARG A 3 6.63 -1.98 -24.09
CA ARG A 3 5.20 -2.32 -23.87
C ARG A 3 4.42 -1.06 -23.50
N SER A 4 3.21 -0.86 -24.03
CA SER A 4 2.36 0.26 -23.59
C SER A 4 1.96 0.08 -22.14
N MET A 5 2.03 1.16 -21.36
CA MET A 5 1.57 1.19 -19.99
C MET A 5 0.04 1.09 -19.94
N ALA A 6 -0.51 0.40 -18.95
CA ALA A 6 -1.96 0.40 -18.73
C ALA A 6 -2.44 1.77 -18.26
N ALA A 7 -3.73 2.07 -18.46
CA ALA A 7 -4.30 3.37 -18.09
C ALA A 7 -4.13 3.69 -16.58
N VAL A 8 -4.38 2.70 -15.72
CA VAL A 8 -4.23 2.86 -14.27
C VAL A 8 -2.77 3.08 -13.86
N ASP A 9 -1.82 2.36 -14.48
CA ASP A 9 -0.40 2.52 -14.20
C ASP A 9 0.10 3.90 -14.65
N ALA A 10 -0.36 4.36 -15.83
CA ALA A 10 -0.07 5.71 -16.32
C ALA A 10 -0.67 6.79 -15.43
N GLN A 11 -1.86 6.58 -14.89
CA GLN A 11 -2.46 7.47 -13.91
C GLN A 11 -1.59 7.57 -12.65
N MET A 12 -1.10 6.44 -12.12
CA MET A 12 -0.19 6.43 -10.97
C MET A 12 1.11 7.20 -11.27
N LEU A 13 1.70 6.99 -12.47
CA LEU A 13 2.87 7.74 -12.92
C LEU A 13 2.62 9.25 -12.97
N TRP A 14 1.48 9.68 -13.50
CA TRP A 14 1.20 11.13 -13.62
C TRP A 14 0.76 11.75 -12.28
N MET A 15 0.15 10.96 -11.40
CA MET A 15 -0.20 11.41 -10.05
C MET A 15 1.01 11.59 -9.15
N SER A 16 2.11 10.83 -9.37
CA SER A 16 3.34 10.96 -8.55
C SER A 16 3.97 12.36 -8.62
N ALA A 17 3.69 13.11 -9.68
CA ALA A 17 4.11 14.50 -9.79
C ALA A 17 3.28 15.48 -8.93
N LYS A 18 2.19 15.03 -8.30
CA LYS A 18 1.25 15.85 -7.51
C LYS A 18 1.18 15.44 -6.06
N VAL A 19 1.23 14.14 -5.81
CA VAL A 19 1.17 13.54 -4.47
C VAL A 19 2.24 12.46 -4.37
N PRO A 20 3.02 12.43 -3.28
CA PRO A 20 3.93 11.33 -3.00
C PRO A 20 3.16 10.01 -3.01
N ASN A 21 3.62 9.05 -3.82
CA ASN A 21 2.94 7.76 -3.96
C ASN A 21 3.88 6.56 -4.02
N ASP A 22 5.17 6.74 -3.79
CA ASP A 22 6.09 5.61 -3.68
C ASP A 22 5.71 4.69 -2.52
N GLN A 23 5.89 3.40 -2.74
CA GLN A 23 5.69 2.38 -1.72
C GLN A 23 7.02 2.06 -1.05
N PHE A 24 7.03 2.00 0.28
CA PHE A 24 8.21 1.66 1.08
C PHE A 24 7.97 0.31 1.76
N LEU A 25 8.69 -0.71 1.31
CA LEU A 25 8.62 -2.07 1.83
C LEU A 25 9.85 -2.33 2.68
N LEU A 26 9.69 -2.33 3.99
CA LEU A 26 10.75 -2.61 4.95
C LEU A 26 10.84 -4.11 5.23
N PHE A 27 12.05 -4.64 5.24
CA PHE A 27 12.39 -6.00 5.66
C PHE A 27 13.51 -5.94 6.69
N ALA A 28 13.31 -6.57 7.83
CA ALA A 28 14.31 -6.69 8.89
C ALA A 28 14.90 -8.09 8.90
N PHE A 29 16.21 -8.18 9.00
CA PHE A 29 16.98 -9.42 8.97
C PHE A 29 17.72 -9.59 10.29
N ASP A 30 17.78 -10.83 10.81
CA ASP A 30 18.50 -11.18 12.03
C ASP A 30 20.01 -11.23 11.78
N GLY A 31 20.72 -10.30 12.38
CA GLY A 31 22.15 -10.11 12.17
C GLY A 31 22.50 -9.24 10.96
N SER A 32 23.79 -9.04 10.76
CA SER A 32 24.37 -8.26 9.67
C SER A 32 25.34 -9.11 8.86
N PRO A 33 25.37 -8.94 7.53
CA PRO A 33 26.33 -9.66 6.71
C PRO A 33 27.76 -9.24 7.06
N THR A 34 28.71 -10.17 6.99
CA THR A 34 30.14 -9.89 7.24
C THR A 34 30.66 -8.75 6.35
N ARG A 35 30.15 -8.68 5.12
CA ARG A 35 30.45 -7.60 4.17
C ARG A 35 29.16 -7.16 3.46
N VAL A 36 28.68 -5.98 3.82
CA VAL A 36 27.48 -5.37 3.22
C VAL A 36 27.60 -5.22 1.69
N PRO A 37 28.74 -4.79 1.12
CA PRO A 37 28.89 -4.69 -0.34
C PRO A 37 28.62 -6.02 -1.07
N ASP A 38 29.07 -7.16 -0.54
CA ASP A 38 28.88 -8.46 -1.17
C ASP A 38 27.38 -8.85 -1.21
N ALA A 39 26.65 -8.54 -0.14
CA ALA A 39 25.19 -8.75 -0.07
C ALA A 39 24.43 -7.83 -1.04
N VAL A 40 24.88 -6.58 -1.20
CA VAL A 40 24.34 -5.63 -2.20
C VAL A 40 24.62 -6.11 -3.61
N ASP A 41 25.83 -6.63 -3.90
CA ASP A 41 26.17 -7.18 -5.21
C ASP A 41 25.37 -8.44 -5.54
N GLU A 42 25.05 -9.26 -4.54
CA GLU A 42 24.13 -10.39 -4.72
C GLU A 42 22.72 -9.88 -5.08
N MET A 43 22.19 -8.89 -4.38
CA MET A 43 20.90 -8.27 -4.69
C MET A 43 20.89 -7.68 -6.11
N ARG A 44 22.00 -7.04 -6.53
CA ARG A 44 22.15 -6.51 -7.91
C ARG A 44 22.08 -7.62 -8.94
N ARG A 45 22.78 -8.76 -8.75
CA ARG A 45 22.70 -9.91 -9.65
C ARG A 45 21.29 -10.47 -9.75
N ARG A 46 20.56 -10.55 -8.63
CA ARG A 46 19.16 -10.98 -8.62
C ARG A 46 18.28 -10.01 -9.39
N ALA A 47 18.48 -8.71 -9.21
CA ALA A 47 17.75 -7.67 -9.96
C ALA A 47 17.99 -7.79 -11.47
N GLN A 48 19.24 -7.99 -11.90
CA GLN A 48 19.61 -8.16 -13.31
C GLN A 48 18.99 -9.41 -13.94
N SER A 49 18.72 -10.44 -13.15
CA SER A 49 18.05 -11.67 -13.60
C SER A 49 16.52 -11.55 -13.68
N CYS A 50 15.94 -10.45 -13.20
CA CYS A 50 14.48 -10.21 -13.18
C CYS A 50 14.10 -9.09 -14.17
N PRO A 51 13.57 -9.40 -15.37
CA PRO A 51 13.26 -8.38 -16.38
C PRO A 51 12.29 -7.29 -15.90
N GLU A 52 11.38 -7.62 -14.97
CA GLU A 52 10.39 -6.68 -14.46
C GLU A 52 11.02 -5.63 -13.50
N LEU A 53 12.19 -5.91 -12.92
CA LEU A 53 12.98 -4.94 -12.15
C LEU A 53 13.80 -3.99 -13.03
N GLY A 54 14.06 -4.36 -14.30
CA GLY A 54 14.71 -3.47 -15.27
C GLY A 54 13.75 -2.51 -15.97
N LEU A 55 12.46 -2.44 -15.58
CA LEU A 55 11.49 -1.58 -16.26
C LEU A 55 11.61 -0.12 -15.79
N GLY A 56 11.66 0.79 -16.77
CA GLY A 56 11.53 2.23 -16.60
C GLY A 56 10.42 2.80 -17.47
N ALA A 57 9.94 3.99 -17.16
CA ALA A 57 8.88 4.66 -17.90
C ALA A 57 9.43 5.54 -19.02
N LEU A 58 8.98 5.34 -20.24
CA LEU A 58 9.19 6.24 -21.37
C LEU A 58 7.92 7.07 -21.60
N ASP A 59 7.90 8.32 -21.14
CA ASP A 59 6.78 9.27 -21.22
C ASP A 59 7.17 10.52 -22.01
N ASN A 60 7.49 10.34 -23.28
CA ASN A 60 7.98 11.41 -24.18
C ASN A 60 6.92 11.97 -25.14
N ILE A 61 5.70 11.40 -25.18
CA ILE A 61 4.64 11.82 -26.10
C ILE A 61 3.35 12.11 -25.32
N LYS A 62 2.96 13.39 -25.23
CA LYS A 62 1.84 13.86 -24.37
C LYS A 62 0.47 13.27 -24.69
N TRP A 63 0.20 12.87 -25.95
CA TRP A 63 -1.09 12.31 -26.39
C TRP A 63 -1.14 10.79 -26.46
N ARG A 64 -0.03 10.10 -26.04
CA ARG A 64 0.05 8.64 -25.95
C ARG A 64 0.27 8.21 -24.52
N TYR A 65 -0.11 6.97 -24.23
CA TYR A 65 0.27 6.33 -22.98
C TYR A 65 1.79 6.16 -22.92
N PRO A 66 2.39 6.35 -21.76
CA PRO A 66 3.77 5.98 -21.50
C PRO A 66 4.01 4.51 -21.86
N ARG A 67 5.25 4.15 -22.04
CA ARG A 67 5.67 2.79 -22.38
C ARG A 67 6.66 2.29 -21.36
N TRP A 68 6.53 1.04 -20.99
CA TRP A 68 7.58 0.36 -20.25
C TRP A 68 8.72 0.02 -21.20
N GLN A 69 9.94 0.40 -20.84
CA GLN A 69 11.17 0.04 -21.54
C GLN A 69 12.12 -0.64 -20.57
N SER A 70 12.90 -1.59 -21.05
CA SER A 70 13.98 -2.18 -20.28
C SER A 70 15.15 -1.21 -20.22
N GLY A 71 15.70 -1.01 -19.04
CA GLY A 71 16.90 -0.22 -18.75
C GLY A 71 17.93 -1.05 -18.00
N GLU A 72 19.09 -0.50 -17.82
CA GLU A 72 20.14 -1.07 -16.97
C GLU A 72 19.86 -0.75 -15.50
N ILE A 73 20.27 -1.67 -14.63
CA ILE A 73 20.19 -1.49 -13.19
C ILE A 73 21.48 -0.82 -12.73
N GLY A 74 21.35 0.47 -12.39
CA GLY A 74 22.46 1.30 -11.97
C GLY A 74 22.93 1.04 -10.53
N ALA A 75 24.11 1.51 -10.20
CA ALA A 75 24.63 1.45 -8.83
C ALA A 75 23.86 2.37 -7.88
N ASP A 76 23.30 3.46 -8.38
CA ASP A 76 22.51 4.46 -7.66
C ASP A 76 21.14 3.94 -7.19
N GLN A 77 20.73 2.74 -7.65
CA GLN A 77 19.55 2.04 -7.11
C GLN A 77 19.84 1.31 -5.78
N PHE A 78 21.09 1.27 -5.33
CA PHE A 78 21.49 0.61 -4.08
C PHE A 78 22.19 1.61 -3.17
N VAL A 79 21.50 2.06 -2.15
CA VAL A 79 22.01 3.06 -1.20
C VAL A 79 22.26 2.40 0.14
N THR A 80 23.51 2.39 0.59
CA THR A 80 23.87 1.97 1.95
C THR A 80 23.95 3.20 2.85
N HIS A 81 23.22 3.16 3.94
CA HIS A 81 23.23 4.19 4.98
C HIS A 81 24.19 3.76 6.09
N PRO A 82 25.43 4.27 6.11
CA PRO A 82 26.45 3.81 7.05
C PRO A 82 26.14 4.23 8.49
N GLY A 83 26.79 3.53 9.42
CA GLY A 83 26.71 3.80 10.86
C GLY A 83 25.65 2.96 11.55
N ALA A 84 26.05 2.36 12.68
CA ALA A 84 25.15 1.71 13.62
C ALA A 84 24.13 2.70 14.16
N ARG A 85 22.89 2.28 14.30
CA ARG A 85 21.79 3.14 14.79
C ARG A 85 20.76 2.37 15.59
N GLY A 86 20.10 3.05 16.49
CA GLY A 86 18.95 2.52 17.17
C GLY A 86 17.75 2.32 16.22
N TRP A 87 16.84 1.43 16.61
CA TRP A 87 15.60 1.20 15.85
C TRP A 87 14.79 2.50 15.63
N PRO A 88 14.61 3.39 16.64
CA PRO A 88 13.94 4.68 16.42
C PRO A 88 14.61 5.52 15.34
N ASP A 89 15.95 5.67 15.40
CA ASP A 89 16.70 6.47 14.42
C ASP A 89 16.61 5.86 13.02
N CYS A 90 16.53 4.53 12.92
CA CYS A 90 16.29 3.84 11.63
C CYS A 90 14.92 4.20 11.08
N LEU A 91 13.86 4.21 11.91
CA LEU A 91 12.52 4.60 11.48
C LEU A 91 12.46 6.07 11.04
N ASP A 92 13.15 6.97 11.75
CA ASP A 92 13.23 8.39 11.35
C ASP A 92 13.93 8.53 10.00
N ALA A 93 15.01 7.79 9.78
CA ALA A 93 15.68 7.76 8.48
C ALA A 93 14.76 7.18 7.37
N VAL A 94 14.00 6.12 7.65
CA VAL A 94 13.01 5.57 6.71
C VAL A 94 11.91 6.59 6.38
N THR A 95 11.46 7.33 7.39
CA THR A 95 10.45 8.39 7.21
C THR A 95 10.98 9.49 6.28
N ALA A 96 12.25 9.88 6.45
CA ALA A 96 12.88 10.88 5.60
C ALA A 96 12.98 10.46 4.12
N LEU A 97 13.04 9.14 3.82
CA LEU A 97 13.03 8.65 2.43
C LEU A 97 11.75 9.04 1.68
N ALA A 98 10.62 9.21 2.39
CA ALA A 98 9.36 9.60 1.76
C ALA A 98 9.39 10.99 1.09
N ALA A 99 10.35 11.84 1.43
CA ALA A 99 10.56 13.13 0.77
C ALA A 99 11.27 13.01 -0.59
N ASP A 100 12.03 11.91 -0.84
CA ASP A 100 12.76 11.67 -2.08
C ASP A 100 12.00 10.65 -2.96
N GLN A 101 11.00 11.13 -3.67
CA GLN A 101 10.17 10.31 -4.56
C GLN A 101 10.92 9.95 -5.85
N LEU A 102 10.70 8.76 -6.38
CA LEU A 102 11.34 8.27 -7.59
C LEU A 102 10.78 8.94 -8.85
N ASP A 103 11.66 9.36 -9.75
CA ASP A 103 11.27 9.60 -11.14
C ASP A 103 11.37 8.28 -11.92
N LEU A 104 10.24 7.67 -12.22
CA LEU A 104 10.17 6.39 -12.93
C LEU A 104 10.76 6.45 -14.36
N ARG A 105 11.04 7.63 -14.89
CA ARG A 105 11.76 7.80 -16.17
C ARG A 105 13.25 7.51 -16.02
N ARG A 106 13.78 7.62 -14.79
CA ARG A 106 15.19 7.35 -14.45
C ARG A 106 15.33 5.99 -13.77
N MET A 107 14.57 5.74 -12.73
CA MET A 107 14.56 4.47 -11.99
C MET A 107 13.17 4.23 -11.39
N SER A 108 12.72 3.00 -11.41
CA SER A 108 11.39 2.62 -10.93
C SER A 108 11.39 2.05 -9.51
N TRP A 109 12.56 1.77 -8.94
CA TRP A 109 12.74 1.32 -7.57
C TRP A 109 14.15 1.63 -7.07
N ARG A 110 14.32 1.65 -5.74
CA ARG A 110 15.60 1.83 -5.05
C ARG A 110 15.62 0.97 -3.78
N ALA A 111 16.76 0.37 -3.47
CA ALA A 111 17.01 -0.36 -2.24
C ALA A 111 17.86 0.49 -1.30
N HIS A 112 17.39 0.65 -0.07
CA HIS A 112 18.11 1.34 1.01
C HIS A 112 18.51 0.30 2.07
N VAL A 113 19.78 0.21 2.38
CA VAL A 113 20.35 -0.75 3.34
C VAL A 113 20.83 0.00 4.57
N PHE A 114 20.30 -0.38 5.73
CA PHE A 114 20.69 0.11 7.05
C PHE A 114 21.31 -1.04 7.82
N PRO A 115 22.64 -1.21 7.81
CA PRO A 115 23.30 -2.25 8.59
C PRO A 115 23.34 -1.91 10.08
N GLU A 116 23.54 -2.93 10.91
CA GLU A 116 23.81 -2.79 12.37
C GLU A 116 22.75 -1.97 13.13
N VAL A 117 21.47 -2.22 12.82
CA VAL A 117 20.36 -1.61 13.56
C VAL A 117 20.15 -2.35 14.88
N HIS A 118 20.22 -1.61 16.02
CA HIS A 118 20.10 -2.16 17.36
C HIS A 118 18.68 -1.96 17.93
N GLY A 119 18.24 -2.87 18.79
CA GLY A 119 16.95 -2.77 19.48
C GLY A 119 15.75 -2.95 18.55
N MET A 120 15.91 -3.70 17.46
CA MET A 120 14.81 -4.02 16.57
C MET A 120 13.79 -4.95 17.25
N PRO A 121 12.50 -4.84 16.90
CA PRO A 121 11.55 -5.87 17.24
C PRO A 121 11.98 -7.24 16.67
N ALA A 122 11.83 -8.29 17.47
CA ALA A 122 12.14 -9.69 17.12
C ALA A 122 13.62 -10.02 16.84
N ALA A 123 14.54 -9.06 16.90
CA ALA A 123 15.99 -9.28 16.83
C ALA A 123 16.74 -8.18 17.59
N ALA A 124 17.75 -8.54 18.39
CA ALA A 124 18.51 -7.55 19.16
C ALA A 124 19.31 -6.59 18.27
N THR A 125 19.91 -7.13 17.22
CA THR A 125 20.68 -6.39 16.21
C THR A 125 20.52 -7.05 14.86
N GLY A 126 20.45 -6.24 13.80
CA GLY A 126 20.33 -6.79 12.45
C GLY A 126 20.44 -5.74 11.37
N THR A 127 20.05 -6.13 10.16
CA THR A 127 20.04 -5.26 9.00
C THR A 127 18.61 -4.96 8.60
N VAL A 128 18.33 -3.70 8.29
CA VAL A 128 17.06 -3.28 7.69
C VAL A 128 17.29 -2.95 6.22
N VAL A 129 16.47 -3.54 5.35
CA VAL A 129 16.45 -3.23 3.92
C VAL A 129 15.09 -2.66 3.58
N VAL A 130 15.07 -1.45 3.02
CA VAL A 130 13.85 -0.80 2.55
C VAL A 130 13.87 -0.76 1.03
N ILE A 131 12.85 -1.37 0.40
CA ILE A 131 12.66 -1.29 -1.04
C ILE A 131 11.63 -0.20 -1.32
N GLN A 132 12.09 0.91 -1.88
CA GLN A 132 11.26 1.97 -2.41
C GLN A 132 10.85 1.62 -3.83
N ILE A 133 9.55 1.61 -4.12
CA ILE A 133 9.01 1.22 -5.43
C ILE A 133 8.01 2.29 -5.87
N GLY A 134 8.21 2.86 -7.07
CA GLY A 134 7.24 3.77 -7.65
C GLY A 134 5.91 3.05 -7.95
N HIS A 135 4.80 3.63 -7.51
CA HIS A 135 3.49 2.93 -7.49
C HIS A 135 3.03 2.46 -8.88
N ALA A 136 3.44 3.11 -9.97
CA ALA A 136 3.10 2.64 -11.32
C ALA A 136 3.72 1.28 -11.67
N LEU A 137 4.82 0.86 -10.98
CA LEU A 137 5.45 -0.44 -11.21
C LEU A 137 4.66 -1.61 -10.62
N GLY A 138 3.82 -1.36 -9.61
CA GLY A 138 2.97 -2.41 -9.04
C GLY A 138 2.15 -1.97 -7.84
N ASP A 139 1.05 -2.69 -7.62
CA ASP A 139 0.30 -2.66 -6.38
C ASP A 139 1.05 -3.40 -5.26
N GLY A 140 0.47 -3.44 -4.05
CA GLY A 140 1.10 -4.06 -2.89
C GLY A 140 1.49 -5.53 -3.09
N LYS A 141 0.71 -6.31 -3.87
CA LYS A 141 1.01 -7.72 -4.17
C LYS A 141 2.18 -7.85 -5.15
N ARG A 142 2.17 -7.08 -6.22
CA ARG A 142 3.23 -7.09 -7.22
C ARG A 142 4.53 -6.50 -6.65
N SER A 143 4.45 -5.43 -5.89
CA SER A 143 5.60 -4.84 -5.20
C SER A 143 6.23 -5.80 -4.19
N ALA A 144 5.40 -6.57 -3.46
CA ALA A 144 5.91 -7.62 -2.58
C ALA A 144 6.62 -8.75 -3.36
N ALA A 145 6.14 -9.11 -4.55
CA ALA A 145 6.79 -10.10 -5.41
C ALA A 145 8.14 -9.58 -5.96
N LEU A 146 8.20 -8.32 -6.41
CA LEU A 146 9.44 -7.66 -6.88
C LEU A 146 10.49 -7.58 -5.76
N ALA A 147 10.09 -7.14 -4.56
CA ALA A 147 10.96 -7.11 -3.39
C ALA A 147 11.40 -8.53 -2.99
N GLY A 148 10.50 -9.51 -3.07
CA GLY A 148 10.84 -10.92 -2.84
C GLY A 148 11.92 -11.45 -3.80
N ALA A 149 11.84 -11.09 -5.08
CA ALA A 149 12.85 -11.46 -6.06
C ALA A 149 14.23 -10.85 -5.75
N LEU A 150 14.26 -9.56 -5.35
CA LEU A 150 15.48 -8.89 -4.88
C LEU A 150 16.11 -9.59 -3.67
N LEU A 151 15.28 -10.08 -2.76
CA LEU A 151 15.69 -10.68 -1.49
C LEU A 151 15.77 -12.22 -1.53
N GLY A 152 15.80 -12.81 -2.75
CA GLY A 152 16.15 -14.21 -2.95
C GLY A 152 14.98 -15.18 -3.12
N ARG A 153 13.74 -14.73 -3.06
CA ARG A 153 12.60 -15.59 -3.39
C ARG A 153 12.60 -15.96 -4.85
N ARG A 154 12.54 -17.25 -5.12
CA ARG A 154 12.44 -17.79 -6.48
C ARG A 154 10.99 -17.72 -6.97
N GLY A 155 10.82 -17.40 -8.24
CA GLY A 155 9.51 -17.35 -8.90
C GLY A 155 9.51 -16.35 -10.05
N ALA A 156 8.78 -16.66 -11.12
CA ALA A 156 8.61 -15.73 -12.22
C ALA A 156 7.57 -14.66 -11.86
N ILE A 157 7.90 -13.41 -12.11
CA ILE A 157 6.94 -12.31 -12.06
C ILE A 157 6.39 -12.16 -13.48
N PRO A 158 5.09 -12.49 -13.72
CA PRO A 158 4.56 -12.49 -15.08
C PRO A 158 4.55 -11.08 -15.66
N PRO A 159 4.92 -10.95 -16.96
CA PRO A 159 4.80 -9.69 -17.66
C PRO A 159 3.32 -9.32 -17.83
N VAL A 160 3.04 -8.03 -17.79
CA VAL A 160 1.68 -7.50 -17.94
C VAL A 160 1.52 -6.90 -19.34
N ALA A 161 0.44 -7.27 -20.05
CA ALA A 161 0.05 -6.70 -21.32
C ALA A 161 -1.17 -5.79 -21.14
N ALA A 162 -1.00 -4.48 -21.35
CA ALA A 162 -2.08 -3.52 -21.23
C ALA A 162 -3.25 -3.87 -22.17
N GLN A 163 -4.45 -3.93 -21.61
CA GLN A 163 -5.67 -4.12 -22.41
C GLN A 163 -5.99 -2.80 -23.13
N ARG A 164 -6.36 -2.96 -24.41
CA ARG A 164 -6.87 -1.87 -25.24
C ARG A 164 -8.31 -2.16 -25.65
N GLY A 165 -9.03 -1.14 -26.03
CA GLY A 165 -10.39 -1.29 -26.52
C GLY A 165 -10.89 -0.01 -27.17
N TRP A 166 -12.00 -0.12 -27.87
CA TRP A 166 -12.70 1.02 -28.42
C TRP A 166 -13.62 1.64 -27.36
N LEU A 167 -13.28 2.86 -26.92
CA LEU A 167 -13.94 3.52 -25.79
C LEU A 167 -15.48 3.58 -25.90
N PRO A 168 -16.10 3.96 -27.06
CA PRO A 168 -17.55 4.01 -27.15
C PRO A 168 -18.22 2.66 -26.85
N ALA A 169 -17.71 1.56 -27.41
CA ALA A 169 -18.27 0.24 -27.13
C ALA A 169 -18.09 -0.18 -25.68
N ARG A 170 -16.92 0.11 -25.08
CA ARG A 170 -16.65 -0.17 -23.66
C ARG A 170 -17.55 0.66 -22.74
N THR A 171 -17.79 1.92 -23.08
CA THR A 171 -18.68 2.81 -22.32
C THR A 171 -20.14 2.30 -22.35
N VAL A 172 -20.65 1.89 -23.52
CA VAL A 172 -21.99 1.30 -23.63
C VAL A 172 -22.08 0.00 -22.82
N ALA A 173 -21.08 -0.86 -22.90
CA ALA A 173 -21.04 -2.10 -22.11
C ALA A 173 -21.01 -1.80 -20.60
N ALA A 174 -20.19 -0.84 -20.15
CA ALA A 174 -20.12 -0.41 -18.76
C ALA A 174 -21.45 0.18 -18.27
N TRP A 175 -22.10 1.01 -19.08
CA TRP A 175 -23.39 1.58 -18.74
C TRP A 175 -24.49 0.50 -18.60
N ARG A 176 -24.56 -0.47 -19.52
CA ARG A 176 -25.51 -1.59 -19.41
C ARG A 176 -25.25 -2.42 -18.17
N ALA A 177 -23.99 -2.76 -17.91
CA ALA A 177 -23.60 -3.52 -16.72
C ALA A 177 -23.87 -2.74 -15.42
N HIS A 178 -23.68 -1.42 -15.42
CA HIS A 178 -24.00 -0.57 -14.27
C HIS A 178 -25.51 -0.55 -14.00
N ARG A 179 -26.35 -0.46 -15.04
CA ARG A 179 -27.82 -0.56 -14.85
C ARG A 179 -28.24 -1.92 -14.27
N GLN A 180 -27.56 -2.99 -14.65
CA GLN A 180 -27.78 -4.30 -14.03
C GLN A 180 -27.35 -4.30 -12.56
N LEU A 181 -26.19 -3.73 -12.24
CA LEU A 181 -25.74 -3.59 -10.87
C LEU A 181 -26.74 -2.86 -9.97
N LEU A 182 -27.35 -1.77 -10.47
CA LEU A 182 -28.37 -1.04 -9.71
C LEU A 182 -29.60 -1.92 -9.42
N ARG A 183 -30.08 -2.67 -10.42
CA ARG A 183 -31.20 -3.62 -10.21
C ARG A 183 -30.85 -4.71 -9.19
N ASP A 184 -29.62 -5.23 -9.26
CA ASP A 184 -29.16 -6.28 -8.37
C ASP A 184 -28.99 -5.77 -6.93
N ILE A 185 -28.65 -4.49 -6.76
CA ILE A 185 -28.62 -3.81 -5.46
C ILE A 185 -30.06 -3.65 -4.92
N GLU A 186 -30.99 -3.15 -5.73
CA GLU A 186 -32.41 -2.99 -5.37
C GLU A 186 -33.04 -4.32 -4.99
N ALA A 187 -32.67 -5.41 -5.67
CA ALA A 187 -33.12 -6.77 -5.36
C ALA A 187 -32.41 -7.40 -4.15
N GLY A 188 -31.42 -6.71 -3.54
CA GLY A 188 -30.63 -7.24 -2.43
C GLY A 188 -29.61 -8.32 -2.80
N ALA A 189 -29.41 -8.59 -4.09
CA ALA A 189 -28.47 -9.61 -4.58
C ALA A 189 -27.00 -9.15 -4.47
N VAL A 190 -26.76 -7.85 -4.56
CA VAL A 190 -25.43 -7.22 -4.41
C VAL A 190 -25.50 -6.13 -3.36
N PRO A 191 -24.54 -6.06 -2.41
CA PRO A 191 -24.54 -5.00 -1.41
C PRO A 191 -24.31 -3.62 -2.06
N PRO A 192 -24.90 -2.54 -1.47
CA PRO A 192 -24.65 -1.18 -1.93
C PRO A 192 -23.18 -0.77 -1.71
N PRO A 193 -22.72 0.34 -2.31
CA PRO A 193 -21.42 0.92 -1.95
C PRO A 193 -21.40 1.33 -0.49
N ALA A 194 -20.22 1.34 0.13
CA ALA A 194 -20.06 1.89 1.47
C ALA A 194 -20.53 3.36 1.50
N PRO A 195 -21.29 3.77 2.52
CA PRO A 195 -21.72 5.16 2.64
C PRO A 195 -20.54 6.10 2.92
N PRO A 196 -20.60 7.37 2.47
CA PRO A 196 -19.60 8.36 2.83
C PRO A 196 -19.60 8.61 4.35
N ARG A 197 -18.45 9.01 4.89
CA ARG A 197 -18.23 9.22 6.32
C ARG A 197 -17.91 10.68 6.62
N PRO A 198 -18.32 11.19 7.76
CA PRO A 198 -17.96 12.55 8.19
C PRO A 198 -16.45 12.66 8.39
N LEU A 199 -15.94 13.87 8.27
CA LEU A 199 -14.56 14.18 8.58
C LEU A 199 -14.33 14.16 10.08
N LEU A 200 -13.16 13.67 10.50
CA LEU A 200 -12.62 13.72 11.84
C LEU A 200 -11.27 14.45 11.81
N SER A 201 -10.69 14.80 12.95
CA SER A 201 -9.41 15.52 13.00
C SER A 201 -8.27 14.82 12.24
N ILE A 202 -8.29 13.49 12.19
CA ILE A 202 -7.34 12.69 11.41
C ILE A 202 -7.52 12.82 9.89
N ASN A 203 -8.59 13.49 9.43
CA ASN A 203 -8.81 13.85 8.02
C ASN A 203 -8.34 15.28 7.69
N ASP A 204 -7.69 15.96 8.62
CA ASP A 204 -7.01 17.21 8.31
C ASP A 204 -5.74 16.95 7.49
N SER A 205 -5.40 17.94 6.66
CA SER A 205 -4.18 17.86 5.87
C SER A 205 -2.94 17.76 6.78
N PRO A 206 -1.97 16.90 6.46
CA PRO A 206 -0.70 16.87 7.17
C PRO A 206 -0.02 18.24 7.16
N ARG A 207 0.42 18.72 8.33
CA ARG A 207 1.08 20.03 8.51
C ARG A 207 2.40 19.93 9.25
N GLY A 208 2.61 18.81 9.95
CA GLY A 208 3.80 18.55 10.74
C GLY A 208 4.77 17.62 10.02
N ASN A 209 5.72 17.13 10.81
CA ASN A 209 6.63 16.10 10.32
C ASN A 209 5.92 14.74 10.30
N PRO A 210 6.08 13.96 9.24
CA PRO A 210 5.63 12.58 9.25
C PRO A 210 6.39 11.77 10.29
N VAL A 211 5.68 10.90 10.99
CA VAL A 211 6.25 10.00 12.01
C VAL A 211 5.77 8.59 11.74
N VAL A 212 6.67 7.63 11.76
CA VAL A 212 6.32 6.22 11.66
C VAL A 212 6.63 5.46 12.94
N ARG A 213 5.78 4.50 13.28
CA ARG A 213 5.98 3.54 14.39
C ARG A 213 5.59 2.15 13.90
N THR A 214 6.18 1.13 14.49
CA THR A 214 5.91 -0.27 14.11
C THR A 214 5.80 -1.13 15.35
N LEU A 215 4.68 -1.83 15.47
CA LEU A 215 4.44 -2.89 16.44
C LEU A 215 4.58 -4.23 15.74
N VAL A 216 5.48 -5.08 16.19
CA VAL A 216 5.66 -6.44 15.65
C VAL A 216 5.09 -7.43 16.65
N VAL A 217 4.22 -8.30 16.18
CA VAL A 217 3.50 -9.29 16.99
C VAL A 217 3.52 -10.65 16.30
N ARG A 218 3.20 -11.71 17.05
CA ARG A 218 2.97 -13.03 16.46
C ARG A 218 1.65 -13.02 15.69
N ARG A 219 1.63 -13.69 14.54
CA ARG A 219 0.44 -13.79 13.67
C ARG A 219 -0.80 -14.24 14.42
N GLU A 220 -0.68 -15.19 15.35
CA GLU A 220 -1.77 -15.73 16.14
C GLU A 220 -2.48 -14.68 17.00
N GLN A 221 -1.80 -13.62 17.42
CA GLN A 221 -2.41 -12.53 18.21
C GLN A 221 -3.42 -11.70 17.39
N LEU A 222 -3.36 -11.77 16.07
CA LEU A 222 -4.27 -11.04 15.17
C LEU A 222 -5.13 -11.95 14.28
N SER A 223 -4.95 -13.27 14.30
CA SER A 223 -5.58 -14.17 13.33
C SER A 223 -7.03 -14.57 13.68
N VAL A 224 -7.84 -13.67 14.25
CA VAL A 224 -9.21 -13.98 14.66
C VAL A 224 -10.21 -13.09 13.91
N PRO A 225 -10.91 -13.62 12.90
CA PRO A 225 -10.68 -14.87 12.17
C PRO A 225 -9.56 -14.79 11.14
N THR A 226 -9.09 -13.61 10.77
CA THR A 226 -7.93 -13.35 9.89
C THR A 226 -7.12 -12.17 10.43
N VAL A 227 -5.84 -12.10 10.05
CA VAL A 227 -4.95 -10.98 10.43
C VAL A 227 -5.57 -9.61 10.08
N THR A 228 -6.16 -9.47 8.91
CA THR A 228 -6.78 -8.19 8.50
C THR A 228 -7.96 -7.81 9.40
N ILE A 229 -8.82 -8.77 9.74
CA ILE A 229 -9.98 -8.51 10.62
C ILE A 229 -9.52 -8.21 12.04
N GLY A 230 -8.58 -8.99 12.58
CA GLY A 230 -8.01 -8.74 13.90
C GLY A 230 -7.33 -7.37 14.01
N ALA A 231 -6.56 -6.99 12.99
CA ALA A 231 -5.94 -5.67 12.94
C ALA A 231 -6.98 -4.53 12.86
N LEU A 232 -8.00 -4.64 11.99
CA LEU A 232 -9.08 -3.66 11.91
C LEU A 232 -9.84 -3.54 13.24
N THR A 233 -10.06 -4.67 13.93
CA THR A 233 -10.70 -4.69 15.25
C THR A 233 -9.85 -3.97 16.31
N ALA A 234 -8.53 -4.22 16.33
CA ALA A 234 -7.62 -3.56 17.25
C ALA A 234 -7.49 -2.05 16.93
N ILE A 235 -7.40 -1.68 15.65
CA ILE A 235 -7.39 -0.29 15.20
C ILE A 235 -8.70 0.41 15.60
N SER A 236 -9.83 -0.26 15.48
CA SER A 236 -11.13 0.28 15.93
C SER A 236 -11.14 0.62 17.42
N ASP A 237 -10.64 -0.31 18.27
CA ASP A 237 -10.54 -0.06 19.72
C ASP A 237 -9.62 1.13 20.03
N ALA A 238 -8.43 1.13 19.41
CA ALA A 238 -7.43 2.15 19.66
C ALA A 238 -7.86 3.53 19.15
N LEU A 239 -8.30 3.60 17.90
CA LEU A 239 -8.63 4.86 17.24
C LEU A 239 -9.97 5.43 17.75
N GLY A 240 -10.96 4.57 17.99
CA GLY A 240 -12.21 4.99 18.61
C GLY A 240 -12.00 5.60 20.00
N GLY A 241 -11.19 4.93 20.85
CA GLY A 241 -10.85 5.45 22.17
C GLY A 241 -9.96 6.72 22.13
N TYR A 242 -9.08 6.82 21.14
CA TYR A 242 -8.25 8.01 20.92
C TYR A 242 -9.09 9.24 20.55
N LEU A 243 -9.98 9.12 19.59
CA LEU A 243 -10.86 10.20 19.11
C LEU A 243 -11.89 10.60 20.17
N ALA A 244 -12.51 9.63 20.84
CA ALA A 244 -13.45 9.92 21.93
C ALA A 244 -12.77 10.67 23.09
N GLY A 245 -11.51 10.31 23.43
CA GLY A 245 -10.71 11.03 24.43
C GLY A 245 -10.39 12.48 24.05
N ARG A 246 -10.52 12.85 22.78
CA ARG A 246 -10.38 14.20 22.24
C ARG A 246 -11.73 14.92 22.07
N GLY A 247 -12.82 14.31 22.49
CA GLY A 247 -14.18 14.87 22.39
C GLY A 247 -14.81 14.74 21.02
N GLU A 248 -14.27 13.88 20.13
CA GLU A 248 -14.85 13.60 18.82
C GLU A 248 -15.80 12.40 18.89
N ASP A 249 -16.80 12.36 18.00
CA ASP A 249 -17.72 11.22 17.89
C ASP A 249 -17.19 10.19 16.88
N PRO A 250 -16.67 9.02 17.33
CA PRO A 250 -16.18 7.99 16.44
C PRO A 250 -17.27 6.99 15.98
N SER A 251 -18.56 7.24 16.24
CA SER A 251 -19.65 6.29 15.97
C SER A 251 -19.71 5.83 14.51
N LEU A 252 -19.34 6.69 13.56
CA LEU A 252 -19.28 6.44 12.13
C LEU A 252 -17.86 6.19 11.60
N LEU A 253 -16.90 5.96 12.50
CA LEU A 253 -15.50 5.71 12.12
C LEU A 253 -15.38 4.56 11.13
N SER A 254 -14.54 4.72 10.13
CA SER A 254 -14.32 3.73 9.09
C SER A 254 -12.88 3.73 8.57
N ALA A 255 -12.49 2.62 7.97
CA ALA A 255 -11.21 2.46 7.29
C ALA A 255 -11.41 2.33 5.78
N GLU A 256 -10.52 2.94 5.01
CA GLU A 256 -10.32 2.63 3.60
C GLU A 256 -9.34 1.45 3.48
N VAL A 257 -9.81 0.35 2.91
CA VAL A 257 -9.04 -0.90 2.79
C VAL A 257 -8.77 -1.18 1.32
N PRO A 258 -7.50 -1.15 0.87
CA PRO A 258 -7.15 -1.60 -0.46
C PRO A 258 -7.41 -3.11 -0.60
N MET A 259 -8.25 -3.49 -1.56
CA MET A 259 -8.57 -4.88 -1.88
C MET A 259 -8.11 -5.21 -3.30
N ALA A 260 -7.66 -6.45 -3.51
CA ALA A 260 -7.32 -6.92 -4.85
C ALA A 260 -8.50 -6.71 -5.82
N GLY A 261 -8.20 -6.28 -7.02
CA GLY A 261 -9.15 -6.16 -8.11
C GLY A 261 -9.59 -7.51 -8.67
N ALA A 262 -10.30 -7.48 -9.79
CA ALA A 262 -10.85 -8.69 -10.43
C ALA A 262 -9.79 -9.62 -11.06
N GLY A 263 -8.50 -9.28 -10.97
CA GLY A 263 -7.39 -10.15 -11.37
C GLY A 263 -7.26 -10.34 -12.88
N ASN A 264 -7.52 -9.31 -13.69
CA ASN A 264 -7.49 -9.44 -15.15
C ASN A 264 -6.08 -9.54 -15.76
N GLY A 265 -5.01 -9.31 -14.98
CA GLY A 265 -3.62 -9.40 -15.45
C GLY A 265 -3.24 -8.38 -16.53
N HIS A 266 -4.00 -7.29 -16.68
CA HIS A 266 -3.82 -6.28 -17.74
C HIS A 266 -3.17 -4.97 -17.25
N ALA A 267 -2.85 -4.86 -15.98
CA ALA A 267 -2.16 -3.74 -15.37
C ALA A 267 -1.20 -4.23 -14.28
N HIS A 268 -0.20 -3.43 -13.96
CA HIS A 268 0.66 -3.65 -12.79
C HIS A 268 -0.10 -3.35 -11.49
N ASN A 269 -1.09 -2.45 -11.55
CA ASN A 269 -1.97 -2.10 -10.45
C ASN A 269 -3.37 -2.68 -10.71
N ASP A 270 -3.78 -3.62 -9.86
CA ASP A 270 -5.12 -4.21 -9.90
C ASP A 270 -5.68 -4.27 -8.47
N PHE A 271 -6.03 -3.10 -7.94
CA PHE A 271 -6.67 -2.96 -6.64
C PHE A 271 -7.78 -1.91 -6.69
N ARG A 272 -8.60 -1.90 -5.66
CA ARG A 272 -9.63 -0.89 -5.40
C ARG A 272 -9.71 -0.60 -3.92
N ASN A 273 -9.93 0.63 -3.57
CA ASN A 273 -10.18 1.02 -2.20
C ASN A 273 -11.66 0.82 -1.85
N VAL A 274 -11.93 0.27 -0.69
CA VAL A 274 -13.29 0.07 -0.17
C VAL A 274 -13.40 0.63 1.24
N GLY A 275 -14.49 1.32 1.54
CA GLY A 275 -14.81 1.74 2.90
C GLY A 275 -15.34 0.56 3.70
N VAL A 276 -14.88 0.42 4.97
CA VAL A 276 -15.28 -0.59 5.93
C VAL A 276 -15.53 0.10 7.27
N GLY A 277 -16.73 -0.05 7.83
CA GLY A 277 -17.07 0.48 9.16
C GLY A 277 -16.22 -0.17 10.25
N LEU A 278 -15.78 0.63 11.22
CA LEU A 278 -14.98 0.14 12.35
C LEU A 278 -15.85 -0.22 13.59
N HIS A 279 -17.16 0.08 13.57
CA HIS A 279 -18.15 -0.39 14.53
C HIS A 279 -17.75 -0.21 16.00
N VAL A 280 -17.30 0.97 16.40
CA VAL A 280 -16.74 1.25 17.72
C VAL A 280 -17.75 1.07 18.87
N ALA A 281 -19.06 1.17 18.59
CA ALA A 281 -20.13 1.14 19.58
C ALA A 281 -20.51 -0.28 20.06
N VAL A 282 -20.00 -1.35 19.41
CA VAL A 282 -20.31 -2.73 19.76
C VAL A 282 -19.11 -3.43 20.40
N ASP A 283 -19.37 -4.56 21.08
CA ASP A 283 -18.31 -5.37 21.66
C ASP A 283 -17.34 -5.94 20.59
N ARG A 284 -16.16 -6.36 21.04
CA ARG A 284 -15.07 -6.77 20.16
C ARG A 284 -15.44 -7.95 19.25
N ALA A 285 -16.17 -8.95 19.76
CA ALA A 285 -16.54 -10.13 18.99
C ALA A 285 -17.58 -9.80 17.91
N GLN A 286 -18.56 -8.97 18.24
CA GLN A 286 -19.56 -8.48 17.29
C GLN A 286 -18.92 -7.58 16.24
N ARG A 287 -18.00 -6.70 16.64
CA ARG A 287 -17.22 -5.85 15.74
C ARG A 287 -16.45 -6.65 14.70
N ALA A 288 -15.71 -7.69 15.14
CA ALA A 288 -14.97 -8.57 14.23
C ALA A 288 -15.89 -9.25 13.20
N ARG A 289 -17.11 -9.67 13.61
CA ARG A 289 -18.12 -10.23 12.70
C ARG A 289 -18.61 -9.21 11.69
N LEU A 290 -19.00 -8.00 12.13
CA LEU A 290 -19.49 -6.95 11.24
C LEU A 290 -18.41 -6.52 10.22
N ILE A 291 -17.15 -6.36 10.66
CA ILE A 291 -16.02 -6.09 9.76
C ILE A 291 -15.86 -7.21 8.74
N ALA A 292 -15.93 -8.48 9.16
CA ALA A 292 -15.83 -9.64 8.26
C ALA A 292 -16.95 -9.65 7.23
N GLU A 293 -18.18 -9.38 7.64
CA GLU A 293 -19.37 -9.31 6.78
C GLU A 293 -19.24 -8.18 5.74
N GLU A 294 -18.81 -6.98 6.15
CA GLU A 294 -18.58 -5.86 5.24
C GLU A 294 -17.46 -6.15 4.24
N LEU A 295 -16.33 -6.71 4.68
CA LEU A 295 -15.24 -7.12 3.78
C LEU A 295 -15.72 -8.16 2.76
N ALA A 296 -16.51 -9.15 3.20
CA ALA A 296 -17.09 -10.16 2.32
C ALA A 296 -18.10 -9.52 1.33
N ALA A 297 -18.92 -8.59 1.79
CA ALA A 297 -19.87 -7.84 0.97
C ALA A 297 -19.14 -7.02 -0.10
N GLN A 298 -18.09 -6.30 0.28
CA GLN A 298 -17.27 -5.54 -0.68
C GLN A 298 -16.56 -6.46 -1.67
N ARG A 299 -16.14 -7.67 -1.27
CA ARG A 299 -15.55 -8.65 -2.18
C ARG A 299 -16.57 -9.12 -3.21
N ARG A 300 -17.78 -9.55 -2.79
CA ARG A 300 -18.88 -9.93 -3.70
C ARG A 300 -19.21 -8.82 -4.69
N ARG A 301 -19.33 -7.56 -4.20
CA ARG A 301 -19.54 -6.40 -5.07
C ARG A 301 -18.43 -6.24 -6.12
N GLY A 302 -17.16 -6.43 -5.73
CA GLY A 302 -16.01 -6.35 -6.62
C GLY A 302 -16.00 -7.39 -7.74
N GLU A 303 -16.59 -8.53 -7.51
CA GLU A 303 -16.71 -9.64 -8.49
C GLU A 303 -17.83 -9.42 -9.51
N HIS A 304 -18.72 -8.45 -9.27
CA HIS A 304 -19.82 -8.16 -10.19
C HIS A 304 -19.33 -7.75 -11.59
N PRO A 305 -19.99 -8.22 -12.69
CA PRO A 305 -19.58 -7.90 -14.06
C PRO A 305 -19.44 -6.40 -14.37
N ALA A 306 -20.22 -5.55 -13.69
CA ALA A 306 -20.13 -4.10 -13.84
C ALA A 306 -18.76 -3.53 -13.43
N MET A 307 -18.10 -4.11 -12.43
CA MET A 307 -16.77 -3.66 -12.00
C MET A 307 -15.72 -3.96 -13.09
N ARG A 308 -15.79 -5.13 -13.70
CA ARG A 308 -14.92 -5.48 -14.85
C ARG A 308 -15.19 -4.61 -16.06
N ALA A 309 -16.47 -4.34 -16.35
CA ALA A 309 -16.87 -3.47 -17.47
C ALA A 309 -16.41 -2.02 -17.25
N ALA A 310 -16.51 -1.51 -16.03
CA ALA A 310 -15.99 -0.18 -15.66
C ALA A 310 -14.47 -0.10 -15.83
N SER A 311 -13.73 -1.10 -15.33
CA SER A 311 -12.27 -1.19 -15.51
C SER A 311 -11.87 -1.25 -16.99
N ALA A 312 -12.63 -2.00 -17.81
CA ALA A 312 -12.39 -2.09 -19.25
C ALA A 312 -12.69 -0.76 -19.99
N ALA A 313 -13.71 -0.01 -19.56
CA ALA A 313 -14.01 1.33 -20.09
C ALA A 313 -12.89 2.32 -19.69
N PHE A 314 -12.44 2.28 -18.45
CA PHE A 314 -11.30 3.09 -17.97
C PHE A 314 -10.03 2.79 -18.77
N ALA A 315 -9.71 1.51 -19.00
CA ALA A 315 -8.56 1.08 -19.79
C ALA A 315 -8.62 1.54 -21.27
N ALA A 316 -9.81 1.82 -21.78
CA ALA A 316 -10.01 2.33 -23.15
C ALA A 316 -10.00 3.86 -23.24
N THR A 317 -9.90 4.58 -22.13
CA THR A 317 -9.84 6.06 -22.12
C THR A 317 -8.63 6.54 -22.93
N PRO A 318 -8.77 7.54 -23.82
CA PRO A 318 -7.63 8.11 -24.52
C PRO A 318 -6.59 8.72 -23.56
N ALA A 319 -5.31 8.49 -23.82
CA ALA A 319 -4.23 8.96 -22.95
C ALA A 319 -4.28 10.48 -22.68
N ALA A 320 -4.54 11.28 -23.74
CA ALA A 320 -4.66 12.74 -23.59
C ALA A 320 -5.78 13.15 -22.63
N LEU A 321 -6.94 12.47 -22.68
CA LEU A 321 -8.07 12.74 -21.81
C LEU A 321 -7.77 12.34 -20.35
N LEU A 322 -7.17 11.17 -20.15
CA LEU A 322 -6.80 10.72 -18.82
C LEU A 322 -5.73 11.62 -18.20
N ARG A 323 -4.71 11.99 -19.00
CA ARG A 323 -3.64 12.91 -18.56
C ARG A 323 -4.20 14.29 -18.21
N TRP A 324 -5.13 14.81 -19.03
CA TRP A 324 -5.81 16.06 -18.74
C TRP A 324 -6.60 15.97 -17.43
N GLY A 325 -7.41 14.94 -17.23
CA GLY A 325 -8.16 14.71 -16.00
C GLY A 325 -7.25 14.61 -14.75
N THR A 326 -6.16 13.82 -14.85
CA THR A 326 -5.14 13.74 -13.80
C THR A 326 -4.48 15.10 -13.54
N GLY A 327 -4.23 15.89 -14.59
CA GLY A 327 -3.72 17.25 -14.50
C GLY A 327 -4.62 18.23 -13.76
N LYS A 328 -5.95 17.98 -13.75
CA LYS A 328 -6.94 18.79 -13.03
C LYS A 328 -7.11 18.40 -11.56
N PHE A 329 -6.53 17.28 -11.15
CA PHE A 329 -6.56 16.88 -9.74
C PHE A 329 -5.90 17.98 -8.88
N ASP A 330 -6.63 18.46 -7.90
CA ASP A 330 -6.16 19.42 -6.91
C ASP A 330 -5.79 18.66 -5.61
N PRO A 331 -4.51 18.57 -5.26
CA PRO A 331 -4.09 17.90 -4.03
C PRO A 331 -4.51 18.64 -2.76
N GLU A 332 -4.83 19.93 -2.83
CA GLU A 332 -5.30 20.73 -1.69
C GLU A 332 -6.84 20.77 -1.59
N GLY A 333 -7.51 20.21 -2.60
CA GLY A 333 -8.98 20.18 -2.65
C GLY A 333 -9.56 19.37 -1.49
N ARG A 334 -10.46 20.00 -0.71
CA ARG A 334 -11.15 19.33 0.40
C ARG A 334 -12.52 18.85 -0.05
N VAL A 335 -12.87 17.66 0.39
CA VAL A 335 -14.21 17.07 0.20
C VAL A 335 -14.99 17.13 1.50
N ALA A 336 -16.32 17.10 1.41
CA ALA A 336 -17.20 17.17 2.59
C ALA A 336 -17.28 15.83 3.34
N ALA A 337 -16.89 14.73 2.70
CA ALA A 337 -16.95 13.39 3.28
C ALA A 337 -15.90 12.48 2.63
N VAL A 338 -15.51 11.42 3.34
CA VAL A 338 -14.49 10.44 2.92
C VAL A 338 -15.07 9.03 2.80
N SER A 339 -14.40 8.15 2.07
CA SER A 339 -14.74 6.71 2.02
C SER A 339 -14.28 5.95 3.27
N GLY A 340 -13.26 6.46 3.95
CA GLY A 340 -12.73 5.99 5.22
C GLY A 340 -11.91 7.08 5.89
N ASN A 341 -11.94 7.12 7.22
CA ASN A 341 -11.22 8.14 8.00
C ASN A 341 -9.73 7.83 8.13
N THR A 342 -9.34 6.58 7.91
CA THR A 342 -7.95 6.11 7.88
C THR A 342 -7.77 5.06 6.78
N VAL A 343 -6.56 4.89 6.28
CA VAL A 343 -6.21 3.76 5.38
C VAL A 343 -5.66 2.61 6.21
N VAL A 344 -6.10 1.38 5.90
CA VAL A 344 -5.52 0.15 6.45
C VAL A 344 -5.10 -0.76 5.31
N SER A 345 -3.82 -0.72 4.95
CA SER A 345 -3.23 -1.56 3.90
C SER A 345 -2.74 -2.87 4.49
N SER A 346 -3.37 -3.99 4.13
CA SER A 346 -3.03 -5.31 4.65
C SER A 346 -2.48 -6.22 3.56
N VAL A 347 -1.20 -6.64 3.68
CA VAL A 347 -0.52 -7.49 2.70
C VAL A 347 0.23 -8.62 3.40
N ASN A 348 -0.10 -9.86 3.05
CA ASN A 348 0.73 -11.00 3.41
C ASN A 348 1.86 -11.16 2.38
N ARG A 349 3.11 -11.02 2.83
CA ARG A 349 4.32 -11.13 1.99
C ARG A 349 4.89 -12.56 1.93
N GLY A 350 4.13 -13.55 2.42
CA GLY A 350 4.44 -14.97 2.25
C GLY A 350 5.31 -15.56 3.34
N ALA A 351 6.09 -16.59 2.98
CA ALA A 351 6.98 -17.28 3.89
C ALA A 351 8.19 -16.42 4.29
N ALA A 352 8.84 -16.77 5.40
CA ALA A 352 10.08 -16.13 5.86
C ALA A 352 11.31 -16.74 5.14
N ASP A 353 11.25 -16.82 3.81
CA ASP A 353 12.25 -17.40 2.92
C ASP A 353 13.19 -16.38 2.28
N LEU A 354 13.12 -15.13 2.72
CA LEU A 354 13.95 -14.03 2.22
C LEU A 354 15.27 -13.95 2.99
N SER A 355 16.33 -13.53 2.31
CA SER A 355 17.65 -13.37 2.92
C SER A 355 18.42 -12.17 2.38
N PHE A 356 19.27 -11.60 3.22
CA PHE A 356 20.21 -10.55 2.86
C PHE A 356 21.59 -10.89 3.41
N GLY A 357 22.55 -11.20 2.51
CA GLY A 357 23.91 -11.61 2.89
C GLY A 357 23.96 -12.80 3.86
N GLY A 358 23.05 -13.77 3.70
CA GLY A 358 22.94 -14.96 4.56
C GLY A 358 22.07 -14.77 5.80
N ALA A 359 21.76 -13.52 6.22
CA ALA A 359 20.85 -13.27 7.32
C ALA A 359 19.38 -13.53 6.90
N SER A 360 18.61 -14.17 7.78
CA SER A 360 17.20 -14.51 7.51
C SER A 360 16.27 -13.37 7.88
N VAL A 361 15.19 -13.18 7.10
CA VAL A 361 14.16 -12.20 7.43
C VAL A 361 13.40 -12.58 8.71
N VAL A 362 13.18 -11.60 9.60
CA VAL A 362 12.40 -11.80 10.83
C VAL A 362 11.03 -11.15 10.77
N PHE A 363 10.93 -9.95 10.23
CA PHE A 363 9.64 -9.31 10.00
C PHE A 363 9.68 -8.37 8.79
N THR A 364 8.51 -7.90 8.38
CA THR A 364 8.35 -6.92 7.33
C THR A 364 7.33 -5.87 7.73
N ALA A 365 7.54 -4.63 7.31
CA ALA A 365 6.64 -3.52 7.55
C ALA A 365 6.43 -2.70 6.26
N GLY A 366 5.49 -1.77 6.29
CA GLY A 366 5.27 -0.80 5.23
C GLY A 366 4.38 0.32 5.74
N TYR A 367 4.53 1.48 5.14
CA TYR A 367 3.91 2.71 5.62
C TYR A 367 3.13 3.34 4.47
N PRO A 368 1.79 3.13 4.40
CA PRO A 368 0.97 3.82 3.42
C PRO A 368 1.15 5.32 3.53
N ALA A 369 1.29 6.00 2.40
CA ALA A 369 1.53 7.43 2.38
C ALA A 369 0.39 8.22 3.02
N LEU A 370 0.71 9.31 3.70
CA LEU A 370 -0.27 10.31 4.09
C LEU A 370 -0.79 11.03 2.83
N SER A 371 -1.98 11.56 2.90
CA SER A 371 -2.59 12.30 1.81
C SER A 371 -3.27 13.58 2.32
N PRO A 372 -3.68 14.51 1.46
CA PRO A 372 -4.28 15.77 1.88
C PRO A 372 -5.50 15.67 2.80
N MET A 373 -6.19 14.52 2.79
CA MET A 373 -7.36 14.23 3.63
C MET A 373 -7.10 13.05 4.59
N MET A 374 -5.83 12.77 4.91
CA MET A 374 -5.48 11.58 5.67
C MET A 374 -4.14 11.79 6.40
N SER A 375 -4.20 12.21 7.67
CA SER A 375 -3.03 12.40 8.53
C SER A 375 -2.69 11.20 9.40
N LEU A 376 -3.40 10.08 9.22
CA LEU A 376 -3.13 8.80 9.89
C LEU A 376 -3.43 7.64 8.97
N THR A 377 -2.44 6.77 8.76
CA THR A 377 -2.58 5.53 7.98
C THR A 377 -1.93 4.34 8.68
N HIS A 378 -2.35 3.12 8.31
CA HIS A 378 -1.88 1.88 8.91
C HIS A 378 -1.42 0.89 7.86
N GLY A 379 -0.27 0.26 8.13
CA GLY A 379 0.21 -0.89 7.40
C GLY A 379 0.09 -2.16 8.23
N VAL A 380 -0.45 -3.24 7.67
CA VAL A 380 -0.55 -4.55 8.32
C VAL A 380 0.17 -5.56 7.43
N HIS A 381 1.41 -5.87 7.76
CA HIS A 381 2.26 -6.65 6.88
C HIS A 381 2.77 -7.93 7.56
N GLY A 382 2.42 -9.07 6.97
CA GLY A 382 2.82 -10.38 7.49
C GLY A 382 3.93 -11.02 6.67
N ILE A 383 4.89 -11.66 7.35
CA ILE A 383 5.84 -12.59 6.75
C ILE A 383 6.11 -13.73 7.75
N GLY A 384 6.05 -14.99 7.29
CA GLY A 384 6.17 -16.11 8.21
C GLY A 384 5.19 -16.02 9.37
N GLU A 385 5.71 -16.06 10.58
CA GLU A 385 4.92 -16.03 11.82
C GLU A 385 4.74 -14.63 12.42
N HIS A 386 5.38 -13.61 11.87
CA HIS A 386 5.31 -12.24 12.37
C HIS A 386 4.38 -11.38 11.52
N VAL A 387 3.69 -10.46 12.20
CA VAL A 387 2.90 -9.39 11.60
C VAL A 387 3.35 -8.08 12.20
N ALA A 388 3.68 -7.12 11.35
CA ALA A 388 3.88 -5.74 11.76
C ALA A 388 2.59 -4.95 11.55
N VAL A 389 2.16 -4.23 12.58
CA VAL A 389 1.17 -3.17 12.49
C VAL A 389 1.90 -1.85 12.57
N SER A 390 1.96 -1.17 11.44
CA SER A 390 2.69 0.09 11.28
C SER A 390 1.72 1.25 11.30
N VAL A 391 2.14 2.33 11.92
CA VAL A 391 1.43 3.61 11.97
C VAL A 391 2.27 4.64 11.23
N HIS A 392 1.66 5.38 10.32
CA HIS A 392 2.24 6.56 9.69
C HIS A 392 1.30 7.72 9.96
N ALA A 393 1.79 8.74 10.64
CA ALA A 393 0.98 9.84 11.09
C ALA A 393 1.68 11.19 10.96
N ASP A 394 0.89 12.25 10.88
CA ASP A 394 1.35 13.63 10.99
C ASP A 394 1.44 14.03 12.47
N SER A 395 2.60 14.51 12.90
CA SER A 395 2.88 14.82 14.31
C SER A 395 2.09 16.00 14.89
N VAL A 396 1.47 16.84 14.04
CA VAL A 396 0.62 17.96 14.49
C VAL A 396 -0.80 17.50 14.74
N ASN A 397 -1.33 16.64 13.87
CA ASN A 397 -2.73 16.20 13.95
C ASN A 397 -2.92 15.01 14.89
N VAL A 398 -1.87 14.19 15.10
CA VAL A 398 -1.93 12.95 15.87
C VAL A 398 -0.83 12.91 16.92
N ASP A 399 -1.19 12.73 18.19
CA ASP A 399 -0.25 12.27 19.23
C ASP A 399 0.03 10.79 18.98
N VAL A 400 1.15 10.55 18.29
CA VAL A 400 1.51 9.23 17.78
C VAL A 400 1.84 8.26 18.91
N ASP A 401 2.46 8.72 19.98
CA ASP A 401 2.90 7.84 21.08
C ASP A 401 1.71 7.44 21.97
N ASP A 402 0.76 8.34 22.26
CA ASP A 402 -0.52 7.97 22.91
C ASP A 402 -1.32 6.98 22.03
N TYR A 403 -1.45 7.29 20.74
CA TYR A 403 -2.18 6.41 19.83
C TYR A 403 -1.55 5.00 19.75
N VAL A 404 -0.24 4.91 19.58
CA VAL A 404 0.48 3.62 19.51
C VAL A 404 0.42 2.85 20.82
N GLY A 405 0.43 3.55 21.95
CA GLY A 405 0.21 2.97 23.28
C GLY A 405 -1.16 2.28 23.38
N ARG A 406 -2.23 2.94 22.92
CA ARG A 406 -3.59 2.37 22.83
C ARG A 406 -3.66 1.19 21.87
N LEU A 407 -3.01 1.30 20.72
CA LEU A 407 -2.98 0.23 19.73
C LEU A 407 -2.27 -1.04 20.26
N ARG A 408 -1.17 -0.87 20.98
CA ARG A 408 -0.48 -1.98 21.65
C ARG A 408 -1.38 -2.70 22.64
N VAL A 409 -2.11 -1.95 23.49
CA VAL A 409 -3.09 -2.53 24.44
C VAL A 409 -4.21 -3.25 23.68
N ALA A 410 -4.72 -2.67 22.61
CA ALA A 410 -5.80 -3.25 21.82
C ALA A 410 -5.39 -4.56 21.11
N ILE A 411 -4.13 -4.69 20.67
CA ILE A 411 -3.60 -5.93 20.06
C ILE A 411 -3.40 -7.01 21.12
N GLY A 412 -3.04 -6.66 22.35
CA GLY A 412 -2.81 -7.61 23.46
C GLY A 412 -4.09 -8.18 24.08
N ARG A 413 -5.25 -7.69 23.69
CA ARG A 413 -6.58 -8.17 24.14
C ARG A 413 -7.09 -9.29 23.22
#